data_1eb81322a89409bf36dee9994e9151b7
#
_entry.id   1eb81322a89409bf36dee9994e9151b7
#
_cell.length_a   1.000
_cell.length_b   1.000
_cell.length_c   1.000
_cell.angle_alpha   90.00
_cell.angle_beta   90.00
_cell.angle_gamma   90.00
#
_symmetry.space_group_name_H-M   'P 1'
#
loop_
_entity.id
_entity.type
_entity.pdbx_description
1 polymer ?
#
loop_
_entity_poly.entity_id
_entity_poly.type
_entity_poly.pdbx_seq_one_letter_code
_entity_poly.pdbx_strand_id
1 'polypeptide(L)'
;MPAGACDTHAHVISGDLERYPLVPDRSYTPPPAPEALYLEVLRAMGMQRGVLVQPSVYGTDNRYMLEVLQRHQEQLRGVAVVDEHVGDDELAHMHALGVRGVRINVLFRGGVNLDLMEHLAHRIADLGWHMQFLIDVRLLSEIEARMAKLPCAVVIDHFGHFPA
;
A
#
# COMPACT_ATOMS: atom_id res chain seq x y z
N MET A 1 0.87 -4.26 -24.46
CA MET A 1 1.83 -3.63 -23.53
C MET A 1 3.24 -4.16 -23.80
N PRO A 2 4.32 -3.39 -23.50
CA PRO A 2 5.68 -3.91 -23.62
C PRO A 2 5.92 -5.08 -22.68
N ALA A 3 6.93 -5.91 -22.97
CA ALA A 3 7.33 -7.00 -22.08
C ALA A 3 7.73 -6.43 -20.70
N GLY A 4 7.28 -7.07 -19.65
CA GLY A 4 7.52 -6.62 -18.27
C GLY A 4 6.69 -5.42 -17.82
N ALA A 5 5.64 -5.02 -18.56
CA ALA A 5 4.72 -3.97 -18.12
C ALA A 5 4.13 -4.31 -16.74
N CYS A 6 4.01 -3.28 -15.91
CA CYS A 6 3.55 -3.39 -14.53
C CYS A 6 2.41 -2.40 -14.26
N ASP A 7 1.33 -2.89 -13.67
CA ASP A 7 0.36 -2.04 -12.98
C ASP A 7 0.94 -1.66 -11.61
N THR A 8 1.15 -0.38 -11.37
CA THR A 8 1.87 0.09 -10.18
C THR A 8 0.97 0.44 -9.01
N HIS A 9 -0.37 0.34 -9.16
CA HIS A 9 -1.29 0.66 -8.07
C HIS A 9 -2.66 0.01 -8.25
N ALA A 10 -2.91 -1.05 -7.52
CA ALA A 10 -4.22 -1.69 -7.45
C ALA A 10 -4.57 -2.10 -6.01
N HIS A 11 -5.86 -2.34 -5.77
CA HIS A 11 -6.35 -2.85 -4.49
C HIS A 11 -7.04 -4.19 -4.71
N VAL A 12 -6.93 -5.09 -3.73
CA VAL A 12 -7.75 -6.31 -3.66
C VAL A 12 -8.69 -6.21 -2.47
N ILE A 13 -9.96 -6.57 -2.68
CA ILE A 13 -11.01 -6.52 -1.66
C ILE A 13 -11.65 -7.91 -1.58
N SER A 14 -11.56 -8.54 -0.43
CA SER A 14 -12.20 -9.83 -0.20
C SER A 14 -13.72 -9.72 -0.20
N GLY A 15 -14.40 -10.75 -0.71
CA GLY A 15 -15.84 -10.93 -0.51
C GLY A 15 -16.18 -11.57 0.84
N ASP A 16 -15.19 -12.13 1.53
CA ASP A 16 -15.34 -12.77 2.85
C ASP A 16 -15.05 -11.75 3.96
N LEU A 17 -16.07 -11.02 4.35
CA LEU A 17 -15.98 -9.98 5.39
C LEU A 17 -15.93 -10.56 6.82
N GLU A 18 -16.23 -11.84 7.01
CA GLU A 18 -16.06 -12.51 8.29
C GLU A 18 -14.56 -12.76 8.55
N ARG A 19 -13.85 -13.26 7.56
CA ARG A 19 -12.42 -13.53 7.64
C ARG A 19 -11.57 -12.25 7.55
N TYR A 20 -11.97 -11.30 6.70
CA TYR A 20 -11.26 -10.04 6.46
C TYR A 20 -12.22 -8.84 6.68
N PRO A 21 -12.50 -8.50 7.95
CA PRO A 21 -13.42 -7.43 8.27
C PRO A 21 -12.88 -6.08 7.84
N LEU A 22 -13.77 -5.23 7.35
CA LEU A 22 -13.45 -3.83 7.10
C LEU A 22 -13.47 -3.04 8.41
N VAL A 23 -12.59 -2.04 8.55
CA VAL A 23 -12.59 -1.19 9.75
C VAL A 23 -13.91 -0.44 9.89
N PRO A 24 -14.42 -0.28 11.14
CA PRO A 24 -15.70 0.40 11.36
C PRO A 24 -15.71 1.84 10.91
N ASP A 25 -14.62 2.59 11.22
CA ASP A 25 -14.46 4.01 10.86
C ASP A 25 -13.72 4.13 9.53
N ARG A 26 -14.45 3.90 8.43
CA ARG A 26 -13.94 4.03 7.05
C ARG A 26 -14.73 5.09 6.27
N SER A 27 -14.08 5.74 5.32
CA SER A 27 -14.72 6.78 4.49
C SER A 27 -15.64 6.21 3.42
N TYR A 28 -15.47 4.95 3.03
CA TYR A 28 -16.24 4.28 1.98
C TYR A 28 -16.28 2.77 2.20
N THR A 29 -17.23 2.09 1.54
CA THR A 29 -17.32 0.64 1.49
C THR A 29 -17.21 0.20 0.04
N PRO A 30 -16.07 -0.40 -0.38
CA PRO A 30 -15.90 -0.84 -1.76
C PRO A 30 -16.69 -2.12 -2.02
N PRO A 31 -17.07 -2.39 -3.27
CA PRO A 31 -17.52 -3.72 -3.67
C PRO A 31 -16.36 -4.72 -3.58
N PRO A 32 -16.65 -6.04 -3.48
CA PRO A 32 -15.61 -7.05 -3.58
C PRO A 32 -14.82 -6.93 -4.89
N ALA A 33 -13.51 -6.98 -4.79
CA ALA A 33 -12.56 -7.00 -5.89
C ALA A 33 -11.48 -8.07 -5.60
N PRO A 34 -11.83 -9.37 -5.70
CA PRO A 34 -10.93 -10.45 -5.31
C PRO A 34 -9.74 -10.58 -6.26
N GLU A 35 -8.71 -11.28 -5.80
CA GLU A 35 -7.47 -11.48 -6.57
C GLU A 35 -7.71 -12.02 -7.97
N ALA A 36 -8.67 -12.96 -8.14
CA ALA A 36 -8.98 -13.55 -9.44
C ALA A 36 -9.38 -12.48 -10.47
N LEU A 37 -10.22 -11.51 -10.05
CA LEU A 37 -10.61 -10.38 -10.90
C LEU A 37 -9.40 -9.53 -11.28
N TYR A 38 -8.52 -9.24 -10.32
CA TYR A 38 -7.32 -8.44 -10.60
C TYR A 38 -6.37 -9.13 -11.60
N LEU A 39 -6.16 -10.43 -11.44
CA LEU A 39 -5.33 -11.21 -12.37
C LEU A 39 -5.93 -11.27 -13.79
N GLU A 40 -7.26 -11.32 -13.89
CA GLU A 40 -7.95 -11.21 -15.19
C GLU A 40 -7.72 -9.83 -15.84
N VAL A 41 -7.80 -8.75 -15.06
CA VAL A 41 -7.52 -7.39 -15.55
C VAL A 41 -6.07 -7.28 -16.03
N LEU A 42 -5.08 -7.75 -15.27
CA LEU A 42 -3.67 -7.75 -15.70
C LEU A 42 -3.49 -8.49 -17.02
N ARG A 43 -4.09 -9.67 -17.15
CA ARG A 43 -4.02 -10.49 -18.35
C ARG A 43 -4.68 -9.77 -19.55
N ALA A 44 -5.89 -9.21 -19.35
CA ALA A 44 -6.62 -8.50 -20.38
C ALA A 44 -5.86 -7.26 -20.90
N MET A 45 -5.14 -6.56 -20.01
CA MET A 45 -4.30 -5.42 -20.36
C MET A 45 -2.92 -5.80 -20.87
N GLY A 46 -2.55 -7.08 -20.88
CA GLY A 46 -1.22 -7.55 -21.27
C GLY A 46 -0.11 -7.13 -20.31
N MET A 47 -0.44 -6.91 -19.04
CA MET A 47 0.51 -6.61 -17.98
C MET A 47 0.97 -7.88 -17.29
N GLN A 48 2.28 -7.97 -17.02
CA GLN A 48 2.89 -9.17 -16.44
C GLN A 48 3.12 -9.05 -14.93
N ARG A 49 3.10 -7.82 -14.40
CA ARG A 49 3.39 -7.53 -13.00
C ARG A 49 2.37 -6.56 -12.43
N GLY A 50 2.22 -6.59 -11.11
CA GLY A 50 1.34 -5.66 -10.40
C GLY A 50 1.86 -5.32 -9.01
N VAL A 51 1.43 -4.15 -8.53
CA VAL A 51 1.67 -3.71 -7.15
C VAL A 51 0.32 -3.58 -6.45
N LEU A 52 0.12 -4.39 -5.42
CA LEU A 52 -1.03 -4.30 -4.53
C LEU A 52 -0.75 -3.29 -3.43
N VAL A 53 -1.59 -2.30 -3.33
CA VAL A 53 -1.52 -1.29 -2.29
C VAL A 53 -2.63 -1.54 -1.27
N GLN A 54 -2.31 -1.55 0.01
CA GLN A 54 -3.29 -1.76 1.07
C GLN A 54 -4.32 -0.62 1.08
N PRO A 55 -5.62 -0.90 0.91
CA PRO A 55 -6.65 0.13 0.98
C PRO A 55 -6.97 0.49 2.44
N SER A 56 -7.35 1.75 2.68
CA SER A 56 -7.68 2.26 4.02
C SER A 56 -8.81 1.52 4.72
N VAL A 57 -9.69 0.89 3.96
CA VAL A 57 -10.85 0.15 4.51
C VAL A 57 -10.45 -1.07 5.35
N TYR A 58 -9.22 -1.54 5.26
CA TYR A 58 -8.66 -2.61 6.12
C TYR A 58 -7.77 -2.08 7.25
N GLY A 59 -7.47 -0.76 7.26
CA GLY A 59 -6.52 -0.21 8.22
C GLY A 59 -5.16 -0.91 8.14
N THR A 60 -4.65 -1.38 9.28
CA THR A 60 -3.38 -2.13 9.39
C THR A 60 -3.54 -3.64 9.20
N ASP A 61 -4.74 -4.14 8.92
CA ASP A 61 -4.95 -5.57 8.65
C ASP A 61 -4.55 -5.93 7.22
N ASN A 62 -3.29 -6.24 7.00
CA ASN A 62 -2.74 -6.59 5.69
C ASN A 62 -3.00 -8.05 5.28
N ARG A 63 -3.65 -8.88 6.09
CA ARG A 63 -3.75 -10.34 5.90
C ARG A 63 -4.21 -10.75 4.51
N TYR A 64 -5.27 -10.12 3.96
CA TYR A 64 -5.75 -10.50 2.64
C TYR A 64 -4.72 -10.21 1.55
N MET A 65 -4.13 -9.02 1.55
CA MET A 65 -3.08 -8.66 0.60
C MET A 65 -1.88 -9.63 0.71
N LEU A 66 -1.42 -9.93 1.92
CA LEU A 66 -0.28 -10.82 2.15
C LEU A 66 -0.54 -12.25 1.66
N GLU A 67 -1.75 -12.78 1.85
CA GLU A 67 -2.13 -14.09 1.31
C GLU A 67 -2.14 -14.09 -0.23
N VAL A 68 -2.58 -13.00 -0.86
CA VAL A 68 -2.51 -12.85 -2.32
C VAL A 68 -1.06 -12.80 -2.79
N LEU A 69 -0.21 -12.02 -2.12
CA LEU A 69 1.22 -11.95 -2.43
C LEU A 69 1.89 -13.31 -2.29
N GLN A 70 1.58 -14.08 -1.24
CA GLN A 70 2.14 -15.42 -1.03
C GLN A 70 1.86 -16.36 -2.20
N ARG A 71 0.67 -16.27 -2.79
CA ARG A 71 0.29 -17.10 -3.94
C ARG A 71 0.90 -16.63 -5.26
N HIS A 72 1.32 -15.36 -5.36
CA HIS A 72 1.73 -14.72 -6.63
C HIS A 72 3.06 -13.96 -6.52
N GLN A 73 4.01 -14.46 -5.76
CA GLN A 73 5.30 -13.80 -5.49
C GLN A 73 6.12 -13.47 -6.74
N GLU A 74 5.98 -14.28 -7.78
CA GLU A 74 6.67 -14.05 -9.06
C GLU A 74 6.16 -12.80 -9.81
N GLN A 75 4.88 -12.47 -9.62
CA GLN A 75 4.15 -11.47 -10.40
C GLN A 75 3.85 -10.21 -9.61
N LEU A 76 3.58 -10.32 -8.31
CA LEU A 76 3.05 -9.23 -7.49
C LEU A 76 4.05 -8.74 -6.45
N ARG A 77 3.92 -7.45 -6.12
CA ARG A 77 4.56 -6.81 -4.94
C ARG A 77 3.48 -6.07 -4.15
N GLY A 78 3.81 -5.72 -2.90
CA GLY A 78 2.87 -5.08 -2.00
C GLY A 78 3.40 -3.78 -1.40
N VAL A 79 2.46 -2.89 -1.08
CA VAL A 79 2.67 -1.73 -0.22
C VAL A 79 1.70 -1.86 0.96
N ALA A 80 2.22 -2.06 2.16
CA ALA A 80 1.45 -2.32 3.36
C ALA A 80 1.09 -1.03 4.11
N VAL A 81 0.13 -1.13 5.02
CA VAL A 81 -0.13 -0.10 6.05
C VAL A 81 0.21 -0.71 7.40
N VAL A 82 1.10 -0.07 8.14
CA VAL A 82 1.55 -0.51 9.47
C VAL A 82 1.55 0.68 10.42
N ASP A 83 1.41 0.43 11.71
CA ASP A 83 1.50 1.43 12.77
C ASP A 83 2.85 1.38 13.51
N GLU A 84 2.97 2.14 14.59
CA GLU A 84 4.17 2.23 15.42
C GLU A 84 4.52 0.95 16.18
N HIS A 85 3.58 0.01 16.27
CA HIS A 85 3.74 -1.25 17.02
C HIS A 85 4.24 -2.41 16.14
N VAL A 86 4.38 -2.20 14.83
CA VAL A 86 4.84 -3.26 13.91
C VAL A 86 6.18 -3.83 14.37
N GLY A 87 6.28 -5.13 14.54
CA GLY A 87 7.49 -5.83 14.95
C GLY A 87 8.49 -6.05 13.80
N ASP A 88 9.78 -6.25 14.14
CA ASP A 88 10.80 -6.54 13.10
C ASP A 88 10.55 -7.88 12.43
N ASP A 89 10.09 -8.89 13.16
CA ASP A 89 9.72 -10.20 12.60
C ASP A 89 8.54 -10.06 11.61
N GLU A 90 7.58 -9.17 11.90
CA GLU A 90 6.45 -8.91 11.01
C GLU A 90 6.91 -8.20 9.73
N LEU A 91 7.77 -7.18 9.84
CA LEU A 91 8.38 -6.54 8.67
C LEU A 91 9.20 -7.51 7.83
N ALA A 92 9.98 -8.37 8.46
CA ALA A 92 10.75 -9.41 7.77
C ALA A 92 9.84 -10.43 7.05
N HIS A 93 8.75 -10.83 7.69
CA HIS A 93 7.74 -11.71 7.09
C HIS A 93 7.08 -11.05 5.86
N MET A 94 6.64 -9.81 6.00
CA MET A 94 6.08 -9.03 4.88
C MET A 94 7.08 -8.89 3.73
N HIS A 95 8.37 -8.64 4.05
CA HIS A 95 9.43 -8.56 3.04
C HIS A 95 9.60 -9.86 2.27
N ALA A 96 9.60 -11.00 2.97
CA ALA A 96 9.68 -12.33 2.37
C ALA A 96 8.50 -12.62 1.44
N LEU A 97 7.31 -12.09 1.74
CA LEU A 97 6.10 -12.21 0.92
C LEU A 97 6.07 -11.24 -0.27
N GLY A 98 7.00 -10.30 -0.37
CA GLY A 98 7.08 -9.38 -1.51
C GLY A 98 6.59 -7.96 -1.25
N VAL A 99 6.36 -7.56 0.00
CA VAL A 99 6.12 -6.15 0.35
C VAL A 99 7.40 -5.35 0.11
N ARG A 100 7.25 -4.14 -0.47
CA ARG A 100 8.36 -3.24 -0.83
C ARG A 100 8.10 -1.79 -0.47
N GLY A 101 7.05 -1.51 0.28
CA GLY A 101 6.76 -0.16 0.76
C GLY A 101 5.73 -0.14 1.88
N VAL A 102 5.66 1.00 2.55
CA VAL A 102 4.65 1.32 3.57
C VAL A 102 3.90 2.57 3.13
N ARG A 103 2.58 2.56 3.30
CA ARG A 103 1.70 3.66 2.93
C ARG A 103 1.23 4.45 4.14
N ILE A 104 1.33 5.78 4.06
CA ILE A 104 0.63 6.74 4.91
C ILE A 104 -0.53 7.34 4.11
N ASN A 105 -1.71 7.34 4.70
CA ASN A 105 -2.93 7.85 4.07
C ASN A 105 -3.64 8.81 5.02
N VAL A 106 -3.66 10.11 4.67
CA VAL A 106 -4.33 11.15 5.46
C VAL A 106 -5.61 11.68 4.83
N LEU A 107 -5.97 11.16 3.65
CA LEU A 107 -7.20 11.58 2.96
C LEU A 107 -8.42 10.74 3.35
N PHE A 108 -8.23 9.46 3.66
CA PHE A 108 -9.30 8.54 4.00
C PHE A 108 -9.12 7.98 5.40
N ARG A 109 -10.22 7.84 6.13
CA ARG A 109 -10.24 7.21 7.46
C ARG A 109 -9.78 5.75 7.37
N GLY A 110 -9.14 5.29 8.44
CA GLY A 110 -8.49 3.98 8.48
C GLY A 110 -7.01 3.99 8.06
N GLY A 111 -6.51 5.12 7.57
CA GLY A 111 -5.09 5.32 7.29
C GLY A 111 -4.26 5.64 8.55
N VAL A 112 -2.94 5.65 8.37
CA VAL A 112 -1.94 5.97 9.39
C VAL A 112 -1.52 7.44 9.27
N ASN A 113 -1.29 8.10 10.42
CA ASN A 113 -1.00 9.52 10.52
C ASN A 113 0.43 9.87 10.02
N LEU A 114 0.59 11.10 9.50
CA LEU A 114 1.89 11.69 9.13
C LEU A 114 2.89 11.79 10.30
N ASP A 115 2.42 11.79 11.54
CA ASP A 115 3.30 11.84 12.71
C ASP A 115 4.22 10.62 12.82
N LEU A 116 3.85 9.50 12.20
CA LEU A 116 4.65 8.27 12.15
C LEU A 116 5.66 8.22 10.98
N MET A 117 5.68 9.25 10.13
CA MET A 117 6.45 9.24 8.89
C MET A 117 7.93 8.93 9.10
N GLU A 118 8.62 9.68 9.97
CA GLU A 118 10.05 9.51 10.22
C GLU A 118 10.33 8.17 10.92
N HIS A 119 9.49 7.82 11.89
CA HIS A 119 9.63 6.56 12.62
C HIS A 119 9.56 5.36 11.66
N LEU A 120 8.50 5.28 10.86
CA LEU A 120 8.31 4.18 9.90
C LEU A 120 9.39 4.19 8.81
N ALA A 121 9.78 5.37 8.31
CA ALA A 121 10.83 5.47 7.30
C ALA A 121 12.17 4.88 7.78
N HIS A 122 12.56 5.11 9.03
CA HIS A 122 13.76 4.50 9.61
C HIS A 122 13.62 2.99 9.77
N ARG A 123 12.44 2.50 10.15
CA ARG A 123 12.18 1.06 10.33
C ARG A 123 12.29 0.26 9.01
N ILE A 124 11.94 0.88 7.88
CA ILE A 124 11.90 0.20 6.57
C ILE A 124 13.13 0.47 5.69
N ALA A 125 14.01 1.39 6.08
CA ALA A 125 15.16 1.80 5.27
C ALA A 125 16.09 0.64 4.94
N ASP A 126 16.46 -0.16 5.95
CA ASP A 126 17.36 -1.32 5.77
C ASP A 126 16.74 -2.45 4.94
N LEU A 127 15.40 -2.48 4.83
CA LEU A 127 14.69 -3.40 3.94
C LEU A 127 14.68 -2.93 2.48
N GLY A 128 15.16 -1.71 2.20
CA GLY A 128 15.11 -1.11 0.87
C GLY A 128 13.69 -0.78 0.41
N TRP A 129 12.76 -0.58 1.33
CA TRP A 129 11.38 -0.21 1.00
C TRP A 129 11.24 1.29 0.81
N HIS A 130 10.13 1.71 0.18
CA HIS A 130 9.77 3.11 0.01
C HIS A 130 8.60 3.50 0.92
N MET A 131 8.51 4.81 1.22
CA MET A 131 7.32 5.40 1.81
C MET A 131 6.40 5.90 0.70
N GLN A 132 5.12 5.51 0.75
CA GLN A 132 4.09 5.95 -0.18
C GLN A 132 3.07 6.83 0.55
N PHE A 133 2.73 7.97 -0.05
CA PHE A 133 1.87 8.97 0.58
C PHE A 133 0.61 9.22 -0.24
N LEU A 134 -0.55 9.04 0.39
CA LEU A 134 -1.83 9.50 -0.12
C LEU A 134 -2.19 10.79 0.62
N ILE A 135 -1.87 11.91 0.02
CA ILE A 135 -2.02 13.26 0.58
C ILE A 135 -2.72 14.18 -0.41
N ASP A 136 -3.24 15.29 0.08
CA ASP A 136 -3.57 16.46 -0.75
C ASP A 136 -2.27 17.22 -1.04
N VAL A 137 -1.97 17.49 -2.30
CA VAL A 137 -0.73 18.16 -2.72
C VAL A 137 -0.56 19.54 -2.06
N ARG A 138 -1.65 20.19 -1.64
CA ARG A 138 -1.60 21.47 -0.90
C ARG A 138 -0.87 21.37 0.44
N LEU A 139 -0.77 20.16 1.01
CA LEU A 139 0.03 19.90 2.22
C LEU A 139 1.53 19.79 1.92
N LEU A 140 1.92 19.65 0.65
CA LEU A 140 3.30 19.35 0.29
C LEU A 140 4.28 20.42 0.80
N SER A 141 3.93 21.70 0.70
CA SER A 141 4.77 22.79 1.21
C SER A 141 5.03 22.74 2.72
N GLU A 142 4.16 22.07 3.48
CA GLU A 142 4.31 21.91 4.95
C GLU A 142 5.18 20.71 5.32
N ILE A 143 5.21 19.68 4.46
CA ILE A 143 5.86 18.40 4.78
C ILE A 143 7.07 18.06 3.90
N GLU A 144 7.31 18.79 2.78
CA GLU A 144 8.40 18.49 1.85
C GLU A 144 9.78 18.46 2.54
N ALA A 145 10.04 19.40 3.44
CA ALA A 145 11.32 19.46 4.15
C ALA A 145 11.55 18.26 5.10
N ARG A 146 10.47 17.63 5.59
CA ARG A 146 10.52 16.39 6.37
C ARG A 146 10.73 15.21 5.43
N MET A 147 9.94 15.13 4.35
CA MET A 147 10.02 14.06 3.35
C MET A 147 11.39 13.97 2.71
N ALA A 148 12.03 15.11 2.41
CA ALA A 148 13.37 15.18 1.81
C ALA A 148 14.49 14.61 2.71
N LYS A 149 14.24 14.45 4.01
CA LYS A 149 15.19 13.90 4.98
C LYS A 149 14.97 12.41 5.28
N LEU A 150 13.95 11.80 4.71
CA LEU A 150 13.68 10.39 4.96
C LEU A 150 14.80 9.51 4.39
N PRO A 151 15.20 8.45 5.11
CA PRO A 151 16.28 7.55 4.68
C PRO A 151 15.85 6.55 3.60
N CYS A 152 14.71 6.75 2.95
CA CYS A 152 14.14 5.87 1.93
C CYS A 152 13.53 6.67 0.77
N ALA A 153 13.24 5.99 -0.33
CA ALA A 153 12.53 6.59 -1.45
C ALA A 153 11.10 7.01 -1.06
N VAL A 154 10.59 8.04 -1.71
CA VAL A 154 9.25 8.60 -1.49
C VAL A 154 8.43 8.50 -2.77
N VAL A 155 7.18 8.07 -2.63
CA VAL A 155 6.18 8.03 -3.69
C VAL A 155 4.96 8.82 -3.24
N ILE A 156 4.44 9.69 -4.10
CA ILE A 156 3.19 10.43 -3.86
C ILE A 156 2.13 9.86 -4.79
N ASP A 157 1.04 9.35 -4.22
CA ASP A 157 -0.08 8.76 -4.96
C ASP A 157 -0.84 9.80 -5.77
N HIS A 158 -1.29 9.41 -6.96
CA HIS A 158 -2.27 10.13 -7.78
C HIS A 158 -1.92 11.63 -7.95
N PHE A 159 -0.63 11.95 -8.17
CA PHE A 159 -0.13 13.33 -8.25
C PHE A 159 -0.54 14.21 -7.05
N GLY A 160 -0.70 13.60 -5.85
CA GLY A 160 -1.10 14.31 -4.64
C GLY A 160 -2.55 14.76 -4.64
N HIS A 161 -3.46 14.04 -5.33
CA HIS A 161 -4.88 14.41 -5.41
C HIS A 161 -5.09 15.90 -5.75
N PHE A 162 -4.38 16.38 -6.75
CA PHE A 162 -4.51 17.76 -7.21
C PHE A 162 -5.97 18.08 -7.51
N PRO A 163 -6.56 19.14 -6.92
CA PRO A 163 -7.94 19.51 -7.19
C PRO A 163 -8.08 19.97 -8.64
N ALA A 164 -9.10 19.43 -9.34
CA ALA A 164 -9.45 19.83 -10.70
C ALA A 164 -10.15 21.19 -10.72
#